data_5dd9394af85262ed37bca7cd27162367
#
_entry.id   5dd9394af85262ed37bca7cd27162367
#
_cell.length_a   1.000
_cell.length_b   1.000
_cell.length_c   1.000
_cell.angle_alpha   90.00
_cell.angle_beta   90.00
_cell.angle_gamma   90.00
#
_symmetry.space_group_name_H-M   'P 1'
#
loop_
_entity.id
_entity.type
_entity.pdbx_description
1 polymer ?
#
loop_
_entity_poly.entity_id
_entity_poly.type
_entity_poly.pdbx_seq_one_letter_code
_entity_poly.pdbx_strand_id
1 'polypeptide(L)'
;ILLFSSKTLAFSPEIEQEIYIGCYSSSKQYIGPEKAKSYCLCTLKKLNEKYNNEQINKVFKKKPEKIIEATKFASLFCEKQI
;
A
#
# COMPACT_ATOMS: atom_id res chain seq x y z
N ILE A 1 9.96 -18.33 -22.57
CA ILE A 1 9.73 -17.95 -22.06
C ILE A 1 9.28 -17.55 -20.99
N LEU A 2 9.40 -17.31 -20.69
CA LEU A 2 9.08 -16.87 -19.85
C LEU A 2 8.56 -16.40 -18.98
N LEU A 3 8.44 -16.12 -18.88
CA LEU A 3 8.12 -15.67 -18.18
C LEU A 3 7.65 -15.36 -17.20
N PHE A 4 7.34 -14.85 -16.94
CA PHE A 4 6.88 -14.54 -16.21
C PHE A 4 6.49 -14.59 -14.96
N SER A 5 5.99 -14.50 -14.58
CA SER A 5 5.96 -15.01 -13.30
C SER A 5 5.94 -13.98 -12.20
N SER A 6 6.33 -12.85 -12.40
CA SER A 6 6.29 -11.78 -11.43
C SER A 6 4.89 -11.42 -11.00
N LYS A 7 3.92 -11.87 -11.72
CA LYS A 7 2.58 -11.57 -11.40
C LYS A 7 2.11 -12.18 -10.13
N THR A 8 2.76 -13.21 -9.67
CA THR A 8 2.33 -13.89 -8.48
C THR A 8 2.44 -13.04 -7.24
N LEU A 9 3.15 -11.92 -7.32
CA LEU A 9 3.33 -11.05 -6.17
C LEU A 9 2.33 -9.93 -6.10
N ALA A 10 1.48 -9.79 -7.11
CA ALA A 10 0.54 -8.67 -7.13
C ALA A 10 -0.64 -8.91 -6.21
N PHE A 11 -1.10 -7.87 -5.53
CA PHE A 11 -2.33 -7.93 -4.76
C PHE A 11 -3.51 -8.11 -5.70
N SER A 12 -4.59 -8.71 -5.20
CA SER A 12 -5.82 -8.81 -5.97
C SER A 12 -6.39 -7.41 -6.17
N PRO A 13 -7.20 -7.19 -7.20
CA PRO A 13 -7.82 -5.87 -7.43
C PRO A 13 -8.61 -5.36 -6.23
N GLU A 14 -9.30 -6.26 -5.52
CA GLU A 14 -10.07 -5.88 -4.34
C GLU A 14 -9.17 -5.35 -3.24
N ILE A 15 -8.06 -6.01 -3.00
CA ILE A 15 -7.12 -5.59 -1.97
C ILE A 15 -6.48 -4.26 -2.34
N GLU A 16 -6.09 -4.12 -3.60
CA GLU A 16 -5.51 -2.88 -4.09
C GLU A 16 -6.45 -1.71 -3.88
N GLN A 17 -7.71 -1.91 -4.21
CA GLN A 17 -8.72 -0.89 -4.10
C GLN A 17 -8.92 -0.48 -2.65
N GLU A 18 -9.02 -1.45 -1.75
CA GLU A 18 -9.20 -1.17 -0.33
C GLU A 18 -8.04 -0.37 0.25
N ILE A 19 -6.83 -0.77 -0.09
CA ILE A 19 -5.64 -0.08 0.39
C ILE A 19 -5.60 1.33 -0.15
N TYR A 20 -5.83 1.47 -1.45
CA TYR A 20 -5.77 2.77 -2.10
C TYR A 20 -6.83 3.73 -1.54
N ILE A 21 -8.06 3.26 -1.42
CA ILE A 21 -9.15 4.10 -0.93
C ILE A 21 -8.89 4.56 0.51
N GLY A 22 -8.44 3.64 1.37
CA GLY A 22 -8.13 4.00 2.74
C GLY A 22 -7.00 5.01 2.83
N CYS A 23 -5.96 4.80 2.05
CA CYS A 23 -4.82 5.71 2.00
C CYS A 23 -5.22 7.09 1.48
N TYR A 24 -5.93 7.11 0.35
CA TYR A 24 -6.32 8.35 -0.30
C TYR A 24 -7.25 9.19 0.59
N SER A 25 -8.25 8.54 1.17
CA SER A 25 -9.22 9.24 2.03
C SER A 25 -8.55 9.92 3.20
N SER A 26 -7.54 9.28 3.78
CA SER A 26 -6.84 9.87 4.92
C SER A 26 -5.83 10.92 4.50
N SER A 27 -5.16 10.71 3.40
CA SER A 27 -4.03 11.56 3.00
C SER A 27 -4.45 12.85 2.34
N LYS A 28 -5.54 12.84 1.58
CA LYS A 28 -5.91 14.01 0.79
C LYS A 28 -6.19 15.23 1.62
N GLN A 29 -6.60 15.03 2.87
CA GLN A 29 -6.88 16.14 3.78
C GLN A 29 -5.62 16.87 4.19
N TYR A 30 -4.49 16.20 4.14
CA TYR A 30 -3.22 16.77 4.61
C TYR A 30 -2.32 17.24 3.49
N ILE A 31 -2.27 16.52 2.40
CA ILE A 31 -1.33 16.83 1.32
C ILE A 31 -2.01 17.18 -0.01
N GLY A 32 -3.33 17.18 -0.03
CA GLY A 32 -4.08 17.51 -1.24
C GLY A 32 -4.28 16.31 -2.14
N PRO A 33 -5.24 16.38 -3.06
CA PRO A 33 -5.62 15.22 -3.86
C PRO A 33 -4.52 14.70 -4.78
N GLU A 34 -3.77 15.59 -5.42
CA GLU A 34 -2.76 15.12 -6.36
C GLU A 34 -1.58 14.44 -5.68
N LYS A 35 -1.08 15.03 -4.60
CA LYS A 35 0.00 14.41 -3.86
C LYS A 35 -0.46 13.14 -3.16
N ALA A 36 -1.71 13.13 -2.69
CA ALA A 36 -2.27 11.93 -2.05
C ALA A 36 -2.30 10.77 -3.03
N LYS A 37 -2.68 11.04 -4.27
CA LYS A 37 -2.72 10.03 -5.31
C LYS A 37 -1.33 9.41 -5.52
N SER A 38 -0.33 10.27 -5.70
CA SER A 38 1.04 9.79 -5.92
C SER A 38 1.57 9.03 -4.71
N TYR A 39 1.32 9.56 -3.53
CA TYR A 39 1.75 8.96 -2.27
C TYR A 39 1.11 7.57 -2.10
N CYS A 40 -0.18 7.45 -2.37
CA CYS A 40 -0.89 6.19 -2.17
C CYS A 40 -0.54 5.15 -3.21
N LEU A 41 -0.31 5.55 -4.46
CA LEU A 41 0.17 4.61 -5.46
C LEU A 41 1.55 4.08 -5.11
N CYS A 42 2.42 4.97 -4.61
CA CYS A 42 3.74 4.59 -4.14
C CYS A 42 3.64 3.60 -2.98
N THR A 43 2.79 3.91 -2.00
CA THR A 43 2.61 3.07 -0.82
C THR A 43 2.11 1.69 -1.21
N LEU A 44 1.13 1.65 -2.10
CA LEU A 44 0.58 0.40 -2.58
C LEU A 44 1.67 -0.46 -3.23
N LYS A 45 2.49 0.16 -4.06
CA LYS A 45 3.58 -0.54 -4.74
C LYS A 45 4.58 -1.11 -3.74
N LYS A 46 4.96 -0.33 -2.74
CA LYS A 46 5.91 -0.79 -1.73
C LYS A 46 5.36 -1.92 -0.89
N LEU A 47 4.08 -1.86 -0.54
CA LEU A 47 3.45 -2.93 0.21
C LEU A 47 3.40 -4.21 -0.63
N ASN A 48 3.13 -4.06 -1.92
CA ASN A 48 3.09 -5.18 -2.85
C ASN A 48 4.44 -5.87 -2.98
N GLU A 49 5.53 -5.13 -2.80
CA GLU A 49 6.87 -5.71 -2.87
C GLU A 49 7.19 -6.57 -1.66
N LYS A 50 6.58 -6.26 -0.51
CA LYS A 50 6.91 -6.95 0.72
C LYS A 50 5.90 -8.04 1.11
N TYR A 51 4.63 -7.82 0.83
CA TYR A 51 3.56 -8.69 1.27
C TYR A 51 2.79 -9.29 0.11
N ASN A 52 2.32 -10.52 0.29
CA ASN A 52 1.37 -11.10 -0.66
C ASN A 52 -0.05 -10.88 -0.09
N ASN A 53 -1.07 -11.37 -0.80
CA ASN A 53 -2.47 -11.17 -0.40
C ASN A 53 -2.75 -11.69 1.01
N GLU A 54 -2.26 -12.87 1.29
CA GLU A 54 -2.50 -13.50 2.58
C GLU A 54 -1.86 -12.71 3.72
N GLN A 55 -0.63 -12.29 3.49
CA GLN A 55 0.13 -11.53 4.49
C GLN A 55 -0.48 -10.18 4.76
N ILE A 56 -0.88 -9.45 3.72
CA ILE A 56 -1.43 -8.12 3.91
C ILE A 56 -2.81 -8.19 4.58
N ASN A 57 -3.58 -9.23 4.30
CA ASN A 57 -4.85 -9.44 4.98
C ASN A 57 -4.64 -9.64 6.47
N LYS A 58 -3.62 -10.39 6.84
CA LYS A 58 -3.31 -10.59 8.25
C LYS A 58 -2.88 -9.29 8.93
N VAL A 59 -2.11 -8.47 8.22
CA VAL A 59 -1.69 -7.18 8.76
C VAL A 59 -2.89 -6.32 9.09
N PHE A 60 -3.85 -6.24 8.17
CA PHE A 60 -5.00 -5.36 8.36
C PHE A 60 -6.00 -5.87 9.39
N LYS A 61 -5.84 -7.09 9.89
CA LYS A 61 -6.67 -7.58 10.98
C LYS A 61 -6.09 -7.26 12.34
N LYS A 62 -4.90 -6.68 12.38
CA LYS A 62 -4.28 -6.34 13.64
C LYS A 62 -4.81 -5.01 14.16
N LYS A 63 -4.39 -4.67 15.37
CA LYS A 63 -4.76 -3.38 15.96
C LYS A 63 -4.15 -2.25 15.15
N PRO A 64 -4.74 -1.06 15.18
CA PRO A 64 -4.24 0.08 14.40
C PRO A 64 -2.75 0.37 14.58
N GLU A 65 -2.24 0.27 15.79
CA GLU A 65 -0.82 0.52 16.05
C GLU A 65 0.06 -0.48 15.31
N LYS A 66 -0.39 -1.73 15.23
CA LYS A 66 0.36 -2.77 14.56
C LYS A 66 0.30 -2.62 13.05
N ILE A 67 -0.82 -2.14 12.54
CA ILE A 67 -0.95 -1.85 11.12
C ILE A 67 0.02 -0.75 10.74
N ILE A 68 0.07 0.31 11.53
CA ILE A 68 0.98 1.42 11.29
C ILE A 68 2.42 0.94 11.28
N GLU A 69 2.80 0.12 12.25
CA GLU A 69 4.12 -0.45 12.35
C GLU A 69 4.49 -1.26 11.11
N ALA A 70 3.57 -2.13 10.68
CA ALA A 70 3.83 -3.03 9.56
C ALA A 70 3.92 -2.32 8.22
N THR A 71 3.31 -1.14 8.12
CA THR A 71 3.28 -0.39 6.85
C THR A 71 4.21 0.83 6.86
N LYS A 72 4.88 1.08 7.98
CA LYS A 72 5.71 2.28 8.15
C LYS A 72 6.82 2.39 7.12
N PHE A 73 7.44 1.27 6.77
CA PHE A 73 8.53 1.29 5.79
C PHE A 73 8.06 1.91 4.46
N ALA A 74 6.84 1.61 4.07
CA ALA A 74 6.27 2.12 2.82
C ALA A 74 5.95 3.61 2.95
N SER A 75 5.32 4.00 4.05
CA SER A 75 4.99 5.40 4.30
C SER A 75 6.21 6.29 4.29
N LEU A 76 7.25 5.86 5.01
CA LEU A 76 8.47 6.67 5.11
C LEU A 76 9.16 6.81 3.77
N PHE A 77 9.22 5.72 3.01
CA PHE A 77 9.82 5.78 1.70
C PHE A 77 9.04 6.73 0.78
N CYS A 78 7.74 6.59 0.79
CA CYS A 78 6.90 7.34 -0.15
C CYS A 78 6.74 8.81 0.21
N GLU A 79 6.85 9.15 1.49
CA GLU A 79 6.85 10.55 1.90
C GLU A 79 7.99 11.33 1.26
N LYS A 80 9.09 10.67 1.02
CA LYS A 80 10.25 11.34 0.40
C LYS A 80 10.09 11.53 -1.09
N GLN A 81 9.09 10.90 -1.67
CA GLN A 81 8.88 10.96 -3.12
C GLN A 81 7.92 12.08 -3.53
N ILE A 82 7.26 12.72 -2.61
CA ILE A 82 6.28 13.77 -2.96
C ILE A 82 6.78 15.16 -2.60
#